data_4b223fe9e776ff2e0875626b803a9e81
#
_entry.id   4b223fe9e776ff2e0875626b803a9e81
#
_cell.length_a   1.000
_cell.length_b   1.000
_cell.length_c   1.000
_cell.angle_alpha   90.00
_cell.angle_beta   90.00
_cell.angle_gamma   90.00
#
_symmetry.space_group_name_H-M   'P 1'
#
loop_
_entity.id
_entity.type
_entity.pdbx_description
1 polymer ?
#
loop_
_entity_poly.entity_id
_entity_poly.type
_entity_poly.pdbx_seq_one_letter_code
_entity_poly.pdbx_strand_id
1 'polypeptide(L)'
;MIRLRRLVHSVLSVGLCVVLVYVGWLMGESHRVVTFKLMPVALVVGEVEHPAHVVQRGGRRWAAEVISNRGVSGRIGRPGEQITASIGTLMDPLASPHFLHVMEGARVLVSEGWGQRIRMVDTQAMRVIDLPTASDLSLNAPHGICVRKNGEWLYIADSLNSRLVRVSLQSQRWQVFPDHDRRVAYGRQLLCREDGLWLANSYENRVGLHPGMGSNVLRINDFESGRSEVMAAFDDANMTGLEVVDDRWLLVGLWGQRQTIGVVDLLSESAVTYLPPRDDIAGPPYGFFFDTTSRELLVAYLGDIRGRSQTGGFAVYHVPHR
;
A
#
# COMPACT_ATOMS: atom_id res chain seq x y z
N MET A 1 18.57 63.80 -27.22
CA MET A 1 18.85 62.87 -26.08
C MET A 1 17.67 61.96 -25.70
N ILE A 2 16.43 62.40 -25.69
CA ILE A 2 15.28 61.62 -25.25
C ILE A 2 14.96 60.42 -26.18
N ARG A 3 15.13 60.55 -27.50
CA ARG A 3 14.84 59.46 -28.49
C ARG A 3 15.81 58.30 -28.36
N LEU A 4 17.08 58.53 -28.06
CA LEU A 4 18.12 57.49 -27.93
C LEU A 4 17.87 56.64 -26.68
N ARG A 5 17.45 57.22 -25.54
CA ARG A 5 17.13 56.47 -24.31
C ARG A 5 15.94 55.51 -24.51
N ARG A 6 14.94 55.88 -25.26
CA ARG A 6 13.77 54.99 -25.55
C ARG A 6 14.16 53.81 -26.43
N LEU A 7 15.06 54.00 -27.38
CA LEU A 7 15.53 52.93 -28.24
C LEU A 7 16.38 51.91 -27.45
N VAL A 8 17.27 52.39 -26.59
CA VAL A 8 18.11 51.51 -25.74
C VAL A 8 17.29 50.72 -24.75
N HIS A 9 16.24 51.32 -24.15
CA HIS A 9 15.32 50.57 -23.25
C HIS A 9 14.50 49.51 -24.00
N SER A 10 14.05 49.81 -25.22
CA SER A 10 13.30 48.84 -26.04
C SER A 10 14.17 47.66 -26.47
N VAL A 11 15.41 47.90 -26.87
CA VAL A 11 16.35 46.84 -27.28
C VAL A 11 16.76 45.96 -26.09
N LEU A 12 16.99 46.57 -24.93
CA LEU A 12 17.32 45.82 -23.70
C LEU A 12 16.11 45.00 -23.23
N SER A 13 14.91 45.52 -23.31
CA SER A 13 13.68 44.77 -22.92
C SER A 13 13.40 43.58 -23.85
N VAL A 14 13.57 43.75 -25.15
CA VAL A 14 13.43 42.64 -26.13
C VAL A 14 14.53 41.61 -25.95
N GLY A 15 15.79 42.04 -25.73
CA GLY A 15 16.92 41.14 -25.49
C GLY A 15 16.72 40.33 -24.21
N LEU A 16 16.23 40.95 -23.12
CA LEU A 16 15.93 40.27 -21.88
C LEU A 16 14.77 39.26 -22.01
N CYS A 17 13.72 39.61 -22.74
CA CYS A 17 12.61 38.68 -23.03
C CYS A 17 13.06 37.48 -23.85
N VAL A 18 13.93 37.69 -24.88
CA VAL A 18 14.46 36.59 -25.69
C VAL A 18 15.36 35.68 -24.85
N VAL A 19 16.18 36.23 -23.97
CA VAL A 19 17.04 35.42 -23.05
C VAL A 19 16.16 34.64 -22.07
N LEU A 20 15.13 35.25 -21.49
CA LEU A 20 14.25 34.56 -20.56
C LEU A 20 13.44 33.47 -21.27
N VAL A 21 12.98 33.68 -22.49
CA VAL A 21 12.28 32.66 -23.28
C VAL A 21 13.27 31.54 -23.67
N TYR A 22 14.49 31.86 -24.05
CA TYR A 22 15.52 30.86 -24.41
C TYR A 22 15.97 30.04 -23.20
N VAL A 23 16.19 30.68 -22.02
CA VAL A 23 16.49 30.00 -20.77
C VAL A 23 15.29 29.17 -20.31
N GLY A 24 14.08 29.69 -20.41
CA GLY A 24 12.85 28.95 -20.15
C GLY A 24 12.67 27.74 -21.06
N TRP A 25 13.03 27.88 -22.35
CA TRP A 25 13.01 26.78 -23.31
C TRP A 25 14.09 25.73 -23.02
N LEU A 26 15.31 26.14 -22.74
CA LEU A 26 16.40 25.23 -22.33
C LEU A 26 16.10 24.51 -21.00
N MET A 27 15.49 25.19 -20.03
CA MET A 27 15.05 24.58 -18.79
C MET A 27 13.83 23.69 -18.99
N GLY A 28 12.95 23.99 -19.94
CA GLY A 28 11.78 23.20 -20.29
C GLY A 28 12.12 21.88 -20.99
N GLU A 29 13.22 21.80 -21.73
CA GLU A 29 13.65 20.55 -22.37
C GLU A 29 14.38 19.60 -21.41
N SER A 30 14.97 20.09 -20.31
CA SER A 30 15.76 19.26 -19.40
C SER A 30 14.95 18.47 -18.37
N HIS A 31 13.66 18.77 -18.19
CA HIS A 31 12.79 18.06 -17.27
C HIS A 31 11.46 17.71 -17.94
N ARG A 32 11.44 16.67 -18.77
CA ARG A 32 10.19 15.95 -19.00
C ARG A 32 9.76 15.39 -17.65
N VAL A 33 8.89 16.09 -16.95
CA VAL A 33 8.21 15.55 -15.78
C VAL A 33 7.42 14.32 -16.25
N VAL A 34 8.02 13.16 -16.07
CA VAL A 34 7.32 11.91 -16.37
C VAL A 34 6.22 11.78 -15.33
N THR A 35 5.01 12.09 -15.74
CA THR A 35 3.84 12.02 -14.87
C THR A 35 3.34 10.59 -14.78
N PHE A 36 3.21 10.07 -13.57
CA PHE A 36 2.54 8.81 -13.34
C PHE A 36 1.05 8.94 -13.69
N LYS A 37 0.55 8.01 -14.50
CA LYS A 37 -0.87 8.01 -14.91
C LYS A 37 -1.53 6.71 -14.52
N LEU A 38 -2.69 6.81 -13.89
CA LEU A 38 -3.62 5.71 -13.67
C LEU A 38 -4.83 5.91 -14.58
N MET A 39 -5.17 4.87 -15.32
CA MET A 39 -6.41 4.86 -16.13
C MET A 39 -7.46 4.04 -15.37
N PRO A 40 -8.56 4.63 -14.90
CA PRO A 40 -9.61 3.88 -14.22
C PRO A 40 -10.26 2.88 -15.18
N VAL A 41 -10.36 1.62 -14.75
CA VAL A 41 -10.95 0.52 -15.52
C VAL A 41 -12.30 0.14 -14.94
N ALA A 42 -12.36 -0.02 -13.62
CA ALA A 42 -13.56 -0.41 -12.92
C ALA A 42 -13.60 0.14 -11.51
N LEU A 43 -14.80 0.34 -11.02
CA LEU A 43 -15.10 0.62 -9.62
C LEU A 43 -16.08 -0.44 -9.13
N VAL A 44 -15.75 -1.11 -8.02
CA VAL A 44 -16.57 -2.16 -7.41
C VAL A 44 -17.01 -1.70 -6.04
N VAL A 45 -18.28 -1.36 -5.94
CA VAL A 45 -18.93 -0.90 -4.70
C VAL A 45 -20.15 -1.80 -4.45
N GLY A 46 -20.35 -2.21 -3.21
CA GLY A 46 -21.49 -3.04 -2.79
C GLY A 46 -21.29 -4.54 -2.96
N GLU A 47 -20.35 -5.01 -3.77
CA GLU A 47 -20.01 -6.45 -3.82
C GLU A 47 -19.11 -6.86 -2.65
N VAL A 48 -18.27 -5.95 -2.19
CA VAL A 48 -17.43 -6.09 -1.00
C VAL A 48 -17.68 -4.93 -0.06
N GLU A 49 -17.78 -5.23 1.23
CA GLU A 49 -18.03 -4.26 2.28
C GLU A 49 -16.73 -4.01 3.05
N HIS A 50 -16.31 -2.74 3.17
CA HIS A 50 -15.14 -2.34 3.95
C HIS A 50 -13.87 -3.19 3.69
N PRO A 51 -13.44 -3.36 2.41
CA PRO A 51 -12.26 -4.14 2.12
C PRO A 51 -11.00 -3.42 2.58
N ALA A 52 -10.18 -4.11 3.37
CA ALA A 52 -8.86 -3.63 3.74
C ALA A 52 -7.82 -3.95 2.66
N HIS A 53 -7.96 -5.09 2.00
CA HIS A 53 -7.01 -5.52 0.98
C HIS A 53 -7.71 -6.36 -0.09
N VAL A 54 -7.34 -6.13 -1.34
CA VAL A 54 -7.78 -6.91 -2.50
C VAL A 54 -6.55 -7.36 -3.26
N VAL A 55 -6.46 -8.65 -3.56
CA VAL A 55 -5.37 -9.24 -4.34
C VAL A 55 -5.92 -10.03 -5.51
N GLN A 56 -5.10 -10.21 -6.55
CA GLN A 56 -5.48 -10.95 -7.76
C GLN A 56 -4.43 -11.99 -8.10
N ARG A 57 -4.87 -13.19 -8.52
CA ARG A 57 -3.99 -14.21 -9.08
C ARG A 57 -4.80 -15.12 -10.01
N GLY A 58 -4.26 -15.40 -11.20
CA GLY A 58 -4.90 -16.31 -12.16
C GLY A 58 -6.31 -15.88 -12.57
N GLY A 59 -6.57 -14.58 -12.65
CA GLY A 59 -7.88 -14.01 -13.00
C GLY A 59 -8.92 -14.03 -11.88
N ARG A 60 -8.57 -14.55 -10.69
CA ARG A 60 -9.41 -14.57 -9.50
C ARG A 60 -8.97 -13.48 -8.54
N ARG A 61 -9.92 -12.81 -7.87
CA ARG A 61 -9.67 -11.80 -6.83
C ARG A 61 -10.10 -12.31 -5.47
N TRP A 62 -9.39 -11.89 -4.44
CA TRP A 62 -9.70 -12.14 -3.03
C TRP A 62 -9.72 -10.80 -2.29
N ALA A 63 -10.71 -10.60 -1.46
CA ALA A 63 -10.83 -9.42 -0.62
C ALA A 63 -10.91 -9.81 0.85
N ALA A 64 -10.22 -9.06 1.72
CA ALA A 64 -10.36 -9.12 3.16
C ALA A 64 -11.31 -8.02 3.62
N GLU A 65 -12.41 -8.39 4.27
CA GLU A 65 -13.43 -7.46 4.76
C GLU A 65 -13.37 -7.33 6.29
N VAL A 66 -12.91 -6.19 6.75
CA VAL A 66 -12.59 -5.95 8.16
C VAL A 66 -13.80 -6.05 9.08
N ILE A 67 -14.92 -5.46 8.69
CA ILE A 67 -16.11 -5.37 9.57
C ILE A 67 -16.97 -6.62 9.52
N SER A 68 -17.16 -7.18 8.33
CA SER A 68 -17.97 -8.39 8.14
C SER A 68 -17.26 -9.67 8.60
N ASN A 69 -16.00 -9.56 9.03
CA ASN A 69 -15.21 -10.69 9.51
C ASN A 69 -15.14 -11.86 8.52
N ARG A 70 -15.09 -11.56 7.25
CA ARG A 70 -15.00 -12.56 6.17
C ARG A 70 -13.94 -12.23 5.17
N GLY A 71 -13.46 -13.24 4.49
CA GLY A 71 -12.75 -13.09 3.22
C GLY A 71 -13.67 -13.57 2.10
N VAL A 72 -13.63 -12.91 0.98
CA VAL A 72 -14.41 -13.30 -0.20
C VAL A 72 -13.49 -13.54 -1.37
N SER A 73 -13.87 -14.48 -2.24
CA SER A 73 -13.12 -14.74 -3.47
C SER A 73 -14.04 -14.96 -4.65
N GLY A 74 -13.57 -14.64 -5.83
CA GLY A 74 -14.32 -14.82 -7.06
C GLY A 74 -13.73 -13.97 -8.18
N ARG A 75 -14.50 -13.81 -9.24
CA ARG A 75 -14.19 -12.88 -10.32
C ARG A 75 -14.81 -11.52 -10.06
N ILE A 76 -14.60 -11.03 -8.85
CA ILE A 76 -15.20 -9.82 -8.31
C ILE A 76 -14.90 -8.62 -9.22
N GLY A 77 -15.93 -7.83 -9.55
CA GLY A 77 -15.80 -6.62 -10.36
C GLY A 77 -15.65 -6.84 -11.86
N ARG A 78 -16.00 -8.04 -12.36
CA ARG A 78 -16.15 -8.30 -13.80
C ARG A 78 -17.63 -8.45 -14.17
N PRO A 79 -18.08 -7.88 -15.27
CA PRO A 79 -19.48 -8.00 -15.69
C PRO A 79 -19.95 -9.45 -15.75
N GLY A 80 -21.07 -9.75 -15.09
CA GLY A 80 -21.67 -11.09 -15.09
C GLY A 80 -21.04 -12.12 -14.15
N GLU A 81 -20.12 -11.72 -13.29
CA GLU A 81 -19.42 -12.60 -12.36
C GLU A 81 -19.75 -12.29 -10.90
N GLN A 82 -19.98 -13.34 -10.11
CA GLN A 82 -20.38 -13.21 -8.71
C GLN A 82 -19.27 -13.64 -7.75
N ILE A 83 -19.35 -13.20 -6.50
CA ILE A 83 -18.60 -13.79 -5.39
C ILE A 83 -18.91 -15.27 -5.31
N THR A 84 -17.92 -16.12 -5.51
CA THR A 84 -18.12 -17.57 -5.60
C THR A 84 -17.83 -18.30 -4.30
N ALA A 85 -17.11 -17.67 -3.35
CA ALA A 85 -16.80 -18.28 -2.07
C ALA A 85 -16.56 -17.23 -0.98
N SER A 86 -17.12 -17.48 0.18
CA SER A 86 -16.76 -16.79 1.43
C SER A 86 -15.69 -17.62 2.16
N ILE A 87 -14.61 -16.97 2.59
CA ILE A 87 -13.58 -17.56 3.43
C ILE A 87 -13.89 -17.19 4.87
N GLY A 88 -13.99 -18.17 5.71
CA GLY A 88 -14.55 -18.04 7.06
C GLY A 88 -16.00 -18.49 7.08
N THR A 89 -16.31 -19.38 7.98
CA THR A 89 -17.65 -19.93 8.16
C THR A 89 -18.30 -19.27 9.38
N LEU A 90 -19.61 -19.44 9.54
CA LEU A 90 -20.30 -19.05 10.77
C LEU A 90 -19.73 -19.76 12.02
N MET A 91 -19.14 -20.94 11.84
CA MET A 91 -18.57 -21.74 12.93
C MET A 91 -17.11 -21.38 13.23
N ASP A 92 -16.41 -20.79 12.27
CA ASP A 92 -15.01 -20.35 12.43
C ASP A 92 -14.78 -19.04 11.62
N PRO A 93 -15.37 -17.94 12.07
CA PRO A 93 -15.25 -16.66 11.37
C PRO A 93 -13.84 -16.12 11.48
N LEU A 94 -13.42 -15.36 10.47
CA LEU A 94 -12.23 -14.52 10.57
C LEU A 94 -12.51 -13.37 11.55
N ALA A 95 -11.49 -12.93 12.28
CA ALA A 95 -11.62 -11.82 13.22
C ALA A 95 -10.89 -10.58 12.73
N SER A 96 -11.60 -9.70 12.04
CA SER A 96 -11.06 -8.47 11.43
C SER A 96 -9.89 -8.76 10.47
N PRO A 97 -10.13 -9.47 9.35
CA PRO A 97 -9.09 -9.76 8.38
C PRO A 97 -8.61 -8.47 7.71
N HIS A 98 -7.31 -8.22 7.72
CA HIS A 98 -6.73 -6.99 7.18
C HIS A 98 -6.00 -7.24 5.86
N PHE A 99 -5.05 -8.17 5.82
CA PHE A 99 -4.26 -8.41 4.63
C PHE A 99 -4.30 -9.86 4.21
N LEU A 100 -4.19 -10.06 2.89
CA LEU A 100 -4.16 -11.36 2.24
C LEU A 100 -2.84 -11.52 1.49
N HIS A 101 -2.32 -12.75 1.51
CA HIS A 101 -1.24 -13.15 0.61
C HIS A 101 -1.59 -14.47 -0.06
N VAL A 102 -1.74 -14.46 -1.38
CA VAL A 102 -2.10 -15.65 -2.17
C VAL A 102 -0.86 -16.47 -2.45
N MET A 103 -0.83 -17.66 -1.90
CA MET A 103 0.23 -18.65 -2.10
C MET A 103 -0.04 -19.53 -3.31
N GLU A 104 0.89 -20.40 -3.65
CA GLU A 104 0.65 -21.46 -4.62
C GLU A 104 -0.31 -22.52 -4.07
N GLY A 105 -1.01 -23.22 -4.98
CA GLY A 105 -1.90 -24.32 -4.63
C GLY A 105 -3.19 -23.89 -3.92
N ALA A 106 -3.79 -22.77 -4.33
CA ALA A 106 -5.07 -22.29 -3.80
C ALA A 106 -5.09 -21.97 -2.28
N ARG A 107 -3.94 -21.72 -1.69
CA ARG A 107 -3.80 -21.32 -0.29
C ARG A 107 -3.68 -19.81 -0.16
N VAL A 108 -4.33 -19.23 0.85
CA VAL A 108 -4.29 -17.81 1.15
C VAL A 108 -3.92 -17.63 2.62
N LEU A 109 -2.90 -16.83 2.88
CA LEU A 109 -2.59 -16.36 4.22
C LEU A 109 -3.43 -15.11 4.52
N VAL A 110 -3.97 -15.05 5.73
CA VAL A 110 -4.82 -13.95 6.21
C VAL A 110 -4.28 -13.46 7.54
N SER A 111 -4.03 -12.16 7.65
CA SER A 111 -3.79 -11.54 8.95
C SER A 111 -5.11 -11.13 9.59
N GLU A 112 -5.32 -11.52 10.85
CA GLU A 112 -6.50 -11.19 11.64
C GLU A 112 -6.14 -10.21 12.75
N GLY A 113 -6.46 -8.93 12.56
CA GLY A 113 -6.08 -7.89 13.51
C GLY A 113 -6.64 -8.14 14.91
N TRP A 114 -7.93 -8.37 15.03
CA TRP A 114 -8.58 -8.63 16.33
C TRP A 114 -8.43 -10.08 16.77
N GLY A 115 -8.22 -11.00 15.83
CA GLY A 115 -7.89 -12.39 16.13
C GLY A 115 -6.47 -12.58 16.66
N GLN A 116 -5.61 -11.57 16.53
CA GLN A 116 -4.20 -11.58 16.96
C GLN A 116 -3.41 -12.76 16.42
N ARG A 117 -3.69 -13.17 15.19
CA ARG A 117 -3.12 -14.37 14.57
C ARG A 117 -3.01 -14.26 13.06
N ILE A 118 -2.27 -15.19 12.49
CA ILE A 118 -2.25 -15.43 11.05
C ILE A 118 -2.88 -16.78 10.78
N ARG A 119 -3.76 -16.82 9.79
CA ARG A 119 -4.39 -18.06 9.32
C ARG A 119 -3.98 -18.39 7.90
N MET A 120 -3.91 -19.65 7.61
CA MET A 120 -3.83 -20.17 6.26
C MET A 120 -5.19 -20.77 5.88
N VAL A 121 -5.72 -20.31 4.76
CA VAL A 121 -6.98 -20.83 4.22
C VAL A 121 -6.67 -21.67 2.98
N ASP A 122 -7.09 -22.92 3.00
CA ASP A 122 -7.17 -23.75 1.81
C ASP A 122 -8.51 -23.48 1.14
N THR A 123 -8.48 -22.80 0.00
CA THR A 123 -9.70 -22.37 -0.70
C THR A 123 -10.35 -23.49 -1.53
N GLN A 124 -9.69 -24.63 -1.72
CA GLN A 124 -10.28 -25.81 -2.35
C GLN A 124 -10.96 -26.69 -1.31
N ALA A 125 -10.27 -26.95 -0.20
CA ALA A 125 -10.82 -27.75 0.89
C ALA A 125 -11.76 -26.94 1.79
N MET A 126 -11.88 -25.62 1.60
CA MET A 126 -12.62 -24.68 2.46
C MET A 126 -12.25 -24.84 3.93
N ARG A 127 -10.98 -25.05 4.20
CA ARG A 127 -10.45 -25.31 5.54
C ARG A 127 -9.54 -24.18 5.98
N VAL A 128 -9.76 -23.71 7.21
CA VAL A 128 -8.92 -22.71 7.87
C VAL A 128 -7.96 -23.43 8.82
N ILE A 129 -6.70 -23.03 8.77
CA ILE A 129 -5.63 -23.61 9.61
C ILE A 129 -4.93 -22.45 10.30
N ASP A 130 -4.89 -22.49 11.63
CA ASP A 130 -4.09 -21.52 12.38
C ASP A 130 -2.61 -21.83 12.17
N LEU A 131 -1.83 -20.79 11.85
CA LEU A 131 -0.40 -20.93 11.92
C LEU A 131 0.02 -20.94 13.39
N PRO A 132 0.83 -21.90 13.83
CA PRO A 132 1.28 -21.94 15.20
C PRO A 132 2.09 -20.67 15.51
N THR A 133 1.75 -20.03 16.61
CA THR A 133 2.56 -18.94 17.18
C THR A 133 3.60 -19.53 18.12
N ALA A 134 4.77 -18.92 18.24
CA ALA A 134 5.70 -19.27 19.28
C ALA A 134 5.06 -19.01 20.65
N SER A 135 5.32 -19.89 21.62
CA SER A 135 4.72 -19.81 22.97
C SER A 135 5.04 -18.49 23.69
N ASP A 136 6.11 -17.84 23.31
CA ASP A 136 6.64 -16.59 23.90
C ASP A 136 6.41 -15.35 23.03
N LEU A 137 5.76 -15.50 21.86
CA LEU A 137 5.56 -14.43 20.90
C LEU A 137 4.07 -14.24 20.56
N SER A 138 3.38 -13.45 21.39
CA SER A 138 2.01 -13.05 21.08
C SER A 138 1.98 -11.93 20.03
N LEU A 139 1.21 -12.10 18.97
CA LEU A 139 0.90 -11.04 18.01
C LEU A 139 -0.16 -10.10 18.60
N ASN A 140 -0.10 -8.82 18.21
CA ASN A 140 -1.09 -7.82 18.61
C ASN A 140 -1.49 -6.95 17.42
N ALA A 141 -2.70 -7.13 16.93
CA ALA A 141 -3.23 -6.52 15.72
C ALA A 141 -2.29 -6.65 14.51
N PRO A 142 -1.93 -7.87 14.07
CA PRO A 142 -1.12 -8.05 12.88
C PRO A 142 -1.86 -7.51 11.65
N HIS A 143 -1.17 -6.67 10.86
CA HIS A 143 -1.73 -6.09 9.64
C HIS A 143 -1.06 -6.69 8.40
N GLY A 144 -0.06 -6.00 7.85
CA GLY A 144 0.60 -6.40 6.62
C GLY A 144 1.33 -7.73 6.75
N ILE A 145 1.16 -8.56 5.73
CA ILE A 145 1.87 -9.83 5.58
C ILE A 145 2.39 -9.97 4.17
N CYS A 146 3.57 -10.56 4.01
CA CYS A 146 4.06 -11.00 2.73
C CYS A 146 4.99 -12.21 2.85
N VAL A 147 5.07 -13.02 1.79
CA VAL A 147 5.99 -14.16 1.70
C VAL A 147 7.04 -13.86 0.64
N ARG A 148 8.31 -14.05 0.96
CA ARG A 148 9.38 -13.93 -0.04
C ARG A 148 9.23 -14.97 -1.14
N LYS A 149 9.72 -14.65 -2.35
CA LYS A 149 9.60 -15.46 -3.56
C LYS A 149 10.10 -16.91 -3.39
N ASN A 150 11.07 -17.14 -2.49
CA ASN A 150 11.54 -18.50 -2.15
C ASN A 150 10.54 -19.30 -1.29
N GLY A 151 9.45 -18.68 -0.81
CA GLY A 151 8.43 -19.34 0.02
C GLY A 151 8.88 -19.74 1.42
N GLU A 152 10.09 -19.39 1.83
CA GLU A 152 10.66 -19.82 3.10
C GLU A 152 10.13 -19.01 4.29
N TRP A 153 10.06 -17.69 4.14
CA TRP A 153 9.76 -16.77 5.23
C TRP A 153 8.47 -15.99 4.98
N LEU A 154 7.56 -16.04 5.96
CA LEU A 154 6.43 -15.14 6.08
C LEU A 154 6.85 -13.98 6.98
N TYR A 155 6.71 -12.75 6.48
CA TYR A 155 6.93 -11.51 7.23
C TYR A 155 5.60 -10.93 7.67
N ILE A 156 5.56 -10.36 8.88
CA ILE A 156 4.35 -9.88 9.54
C ILE A 156 4.64 -8.53 10.19
N ALA A 157 3.82 -7.54 9.91
CA ALA A 157 3.76 -6.30 10.67
C ALA A 157 2.88 -6.52 11.91
N ASP A 158 3.51 -6.64 13.07
CA ASP A 158 2.88 -6.81 14.37
C ASP A 158 2.62 -5.43 14.97
N SER A 159 1.53 -4.81 14.50
CA SER A 159 1.33 -3.36 14.48
C SER A 159 1.22 -2.73 15.86
N LEU A 160 0.40 -3.28 16.76
CA LEU A 160 0.27 -2.73 18.12
C LEU A 160 1.45 -3.07 19.02
N ASN A 161 2.29 -4.02 18.64
CA ASN A 161 3.56 -4.27 19.30
C ASN A 161 4.72 -3.45 18.69
N SER A 162 4.42 -2.62 17.68
CA SER A 162 5.43 -1.77 17.00
C SER A 162 6.68 -2.53 16.60
N ARG A 163 6.50 -3.69 15.97
CA ARG A 163 7.61 -4.55 15.54
C ARG A 163 7.30 -5.26 14.24
N LEU A 164 8.35 -5.74 13.59
CA LEU A 164 8.27 -6.72 12.51
C LEU A 164 8.73 -8.07 13.02
N VAL A 165 8.03 -9.10 12.60
CA VAL A 165 8.40 -10.47 12.86
C VAL A 165 8.44 -11.26 11.57
N ARG A 166 9.20 -12.35 11.54
CA ARG A 166 9.10 -13.33 10.47
C ARG A 166 9.02 -14.74 11.06
N VAL A 167 8.39 -15.61 10.31
CA VAL A 167 8.30 -17.03 10.65
C VAL A 167 8.70 -17.87 9.46
N SER A 168 9.54 -18.86 9.67
CA SER A 168 9.83 -19.86 8.66
C SER A 168 8.61 -20.76 8.48
N LEU A 169 8.06 -20.81 7.26
CA LEU A 169 6.90 -21.65 6.95
C LEU A 169 7.24 -23.15 7.01
N GLN A 170 8.52 -23.50 6.93
CA GLN A 170 8.97 -24.88 6.99
C GLN A 170 9.32 -25.32 8.42
N SER A 171 10.15 -24.55 9.12
CA SER A 171 10.64 -24.92 10.47
C SER A 171 9.83 -24.31 11.61
N GLN A 172 8.90 -23.43 11.32
CA GLN A 172 8.09 -22.67 12.28
C GLN A 172 8.92 -21.83 13.27
N ARG A 173 10.15 -21.53 12.90
CA ARG A 173 11.04 -20.67 13.69
C ARG A 173 10.64 -19.22 13.54
N TRP A 174 10.39 -18.55 14.66
CA TRP A 174 10.07 -17.13 14.73
C TRP A 174 11.30 -16.28 15.01
N GLN A 175 11.33 -15.09 14.43
CA GLN A 175 12.37 -14.09 14.65
C GLN A 175 11.75 -12.70 14.67
N VAL A 176 12.25 -11.86 15.59
CA VAL A 176 11.88 -10.44 15.66
C VAL A 176 12.96 -9.61 14.95
N PHE A 177 12.54 -8.63 14.18
CA PHE A 177 13.45 -7.67 13.56
C PHE A 177 14.17 -6.85 14.64
N PRO A 178 15.50 -6.80 14.63
CA PRO A 178 16.26 -6.05 15.64
C PRO A 178 16.26 -4.55 15.28
N ASP A 179 15.15 -3.87 15.57
CA ASP A 179 14.94 -2.44 15.26
C ASP A 179 15.76 -1.56 16.22
N HIS A 180 17.06 -1.48 15.98
CA HIS A 180 18.00 -0.74 16.83
C HIS A 180 17.68 0.76 16.87
N ASP A 181 17.18 1.31 15.76
CA ASP A 181 16.86 2.73 15.62
C ASP A 181 15.42 3.06 16.05
N ARG A 182 14.66 2.06 16.45
CA ARG A 182 13.23 2.18 16.81
C ARG A 182 12.41 2.88 15.72
N ARG A 183 12.64 2.49 14.47
CA ARG A 183 11.98 3.10 13.31
C ARG A 183 10.62 2.48 13.02
N VAL A 184 10.39 1.23 13.44
CA VAL A 184 9.10 0.55 13.25
C VAL A 184 8.10 1.07 14.28
N ALA A 185 7.00 1.64 13.78
CA ALA A 185 5.88 2.09 14.59
C ALA A 185 4.67 1.20 14.33
N TYR A 186 3.57 1.77 13.85
CA TYR A 186 2.37 1.03 13.50
C TYR A 186 2.44 0.55 12.05
N GLY A 187 3.07 -0.59 11.82
CA GLY A 187 3.20 -1.14 10.48
C GLY A 187 1.85 -1.53 9.88
N ARG A 188 1.58 -1.05 8.65
CA ARG A 188 0.33 -1.34 7.94
C ARG A 188 0.54 -2.41 6.88
N GLN A 189 0.91 -2.07 5.68
CA GLN A 189 1.16 -3.02 4.58
C GLN A 189 2.64 -3.36 4.47
N LEU A 190 2.92 -4.61 4.13
CA LEU A 190 4.25 -5.13 3.80
C LEU A 190 4.30 -5.57 2.34
N LEU A 191 5.39 -5.25 1.66
CA LEU A 191 5.74 -5.82 0.37
C LEU A 191 7.07 -6.55 0.48
N CYS A 192 7.09 -7.80 0.02
CA CYS A 192 8.31 -8.58 -0.15
C CYS A 192 8.81 -8.41 -1.59
N ARG A 193 9.91 -7.69 -1.75
CA ARG A 193 10.54 -7.42 -3.04
C ARG A 193 11.93 -8.02 -3.10
N GLU A 194 12.52 -8.05 -4.30
CA GLU A 194 13.91 -8.53 -4.48
C GLU A 194 14.92 -7.63 -3.78
N ASP A 195 14.67 -6.31 -3.78
CA ASP A 195 15.52 -5.29 -3.18
C ASP A 195 15.31 -5.10 -1.67
N GLY A 196 14.41 -5.83 -1.03
CA GLY A 196 14.16 -5.77 0.40
C GLY A 196 12.71 -5.97 0.79
N LEU A 197 12.44 -5.72 2.06
CA LEU A 197 11.09 -5.68 2.62
C LEU A 197 10.67 -4.23 2.79
N TRP A 198 9.52 -3.85 2.22
CA TRP A 198 9.00 -2.50 2.27
C TRP A 198 7.80 -2.43 3.21
N LEU A 199 7.77 -1.44 4.09
CA LEU A 199 6.76 -1.26 5.12
C LEU A 199 6.09 0.10 5.02
N ALA A 200 4.77 0.12 4.89
CA ALA A 200 3.96 1.29 5.20
C ALA A 200 3.92 1.46 6.72
N ASN A 201 4.62 2.45 7.23
CA ASN A 201 4.83 2.65 8.66
C ASN A 201 4.07 3.90 9.13
N SER A 202 2.95 3.69 9.82
CA SER A 202 2.06 4.76 10.27
C SER A 202 2.40 5.20 11.69
N TYR A 203 2.55 6.48 11.89
CA TYR A 203 2.69 7.07 13.23
C TYR A 203 1.33 7.53 13.73
N GLU A 204 0.48 6.60 14.10
CA GLU A 204 -0.72 6.99 14.86
C GLU A 204 -0.30 7.50 16.24
N ASN A 205 -0.80 8.68 16.62
CA ASN A 205 -0.51 9.34 17.90
C ASN A 205 -0.79 8.52 19.18
N ARG A 206 -1.27 7.30 19.02
CA ARG A 206 -1.67 6.41 20.12
C ARG A 206 -0.51 5.65 20.77
N VAL A 207 0.61 5.54 20.12
CA VAL A 207 1.68 4.63 20.59
C VAL A 207 2.84 5.37 21.26
N GLY A 208 2.83 6.70 21.26
CA GLY A 208 3.78 7.52 22.03
C GLY A 208 5.26 7.36 21.66
N LEU A 209 5.56 6.74 20.52
CA LEU A 209 6.90 6.26 20.24
C LEU A 209 7.86 7.35 19.76
N HIS A 210 7.41 8.38 19.07
CA HIS A 210 8.26 9.51 18.69
C HIS A 210 7.40 10.73 18.34
N PRO A 211 7.22 11.69 19.26
CA PRO A 211 6.60 12.96 18.93
C PRO A 211 7.39 13.67 17.82
N GLY A 212 6.76 13.94 16.70
CA GLY A 212 7.36 14.70 15.59
C GLY A 212 7.91 13.88 14.42
N MET A 213 7.79 12.56 14.44
CA MET A 213 8.06 11.76 13.26
C MET A 213 6.75 11.47 12.51
N GLY A 214 6.63 11.98 11.29
CA GLY A 214 5.52 11.69 10.39
C GLY A 214 5.53 10.22 9.93
N SER A 215 4.42 9.77 9.35
CA SER A 215 4.35 8.45 8.71
C SER A 215 5.41 8.33 7.61
N ASN A 216 5.96 7.15 7.43
CA ASN A 216 7.01 6.94 6.44
C ASN A 216 6.94 5.56 5.79
N VAL A 217 7.62 5.42 4.66
CA VAL A 217 7.91 4.13 4.06
C VAL A 217 9.31 3.72 4.48
N LEU A 218 9.42 2.58 5.15
CA LEU A 218 10.70 1.96 5.47
C LEU A 218 11.03 0.87 4.45
N ARG A 219 12.28 0.85 3.98
CA ARG A 219 12.86 -0.29 3.30
C ARG A 219 13.81 -0.99 4.28
N ILE A 220 13.55 -2.27 4.55
CA ILE A 220 14.40 -3.13 5.37
C ILE A 220 15.33 -3.88 4.42
N ASN A 221 16.59 -3.46 4.41
CA ASN A 221 17.60 -3.99 3.50
C ASN A 221 18.11 -5.34 3.97
N ASP A 222 18.19 -5.51 5.30
CA ASP A 222 18.67 -6.73 5.92
C ASP A 222 17.93 -6.96 7.25
N PHE A 223 17.12 -8.02 7.27
CA PHE A 223 16.32 -8.35 8.44
C PHE A 223 17.18 -8.81 9.63
N GLU A 224 18.31 -9.49 9.40
CA GLU A 224 19.16 -10.02 10.46
C GLU A 224 19.92 -8.91 11.20
N SER A 225 20.46 -7.95 10.45
CA SER A 225 21.23 -6.86 11.03
C SER A 225 20.39 -5.67 11.51
N GLY A 226 19.09 -5.67 11.26
CA GLY A 226 18.22 -4.55 11.62
C GLY A 226 18.40 -3.30 10.74
N ARG A 227 19.07 -3.40 9.58
CA ARG A 227 19.29 -2.26 8.70
C ARG A 227 18.03 -1.89 7.95
N SER A 228 17.62 -0.64 8.10
CA SER A 228 16.49 -0.05 7.40
C SER A 228 16.80 1.39 6.97
N GLU A 229 16.07 1.87 5.97
CA GLU A 229 16.14 3.25 5.50
C GLU A 229 14.74 3.82 5.23
N VAL A 230 14.61 5.13 5.35
CA VAL A 230 13.37 5.85 5.03
C VAL A 230 13.39 6.20 3.55
N MET A 231 12.42 5.70 2.80
CA MET A 231 12.28 5.93 1.36
C MET A 231 11.41 7.15 1.04
N ALA A 232 10.44 7.44 1.89
CA ALA A 232 9.57 8.62 1.80
C ALA A 232 8.97 8.91 3.18
N ALA A 233 8.66 10.18 3.45
CA ALA A 233 8.03 10.63 4.69
C ALA A 233 6.80 11.50 4.40
N PHE A 234 5.81 11.44 5.30
CA PHE A 234 4.51 12.12 5.18
C PHE A 234 4.10 12.64 6.56
N ASP A 235 4.29 13.95 6.78
CA ASP A 235 4.17 14.54 8.12
C ASP A 235 2.71 14.79 8.54
N ASP A 236 1.78 14.90 7.59
CA ASP A 236 0.40 15.33 7.80
C ASP A 236 -0.66 14.23 7.60
N ALA A 237 -0.23 12.98 7.45
CA ALA A 237 -1.14 11.88 7.18
C ALA A 237 -0.69 10.55 7.81
N ASN A 238 -1.65 9.73 8.19
CA ASN A 238 -1.42 8.34 8.52
C ASN A 238 -1.30 7.52 7.24
N MET A 239 -0.36 6.61 7.22
CA MET A 239 -0.16 5.72 6.09
C MET A 239 -1.00 4.45 6.26
N THR A 240 -1.64 4.01 5.19
CA THR A 240 -2.51 2.83 5.21
C THR A 240 -1.94 1.65 4.45
N GLY A 241 -1.40 1.90 3.26
CA GLY A 241 -0.85 0.88 2.40
C GLY A 241 0.20 1.42 1.46
N LEU A 242 0.87 0.54 0.75
CA LEU A 242 1.87 0.91 -0.26
C LEU A 242 1.94 -0.12 -1.40
N GLU A 243 2.41 0.33 -2.55
CA GLU A 243 2.77 -0.51 -3.69
C GLU A 243 3.91 0.13 -4.48
N VAL A 244 4.74 -0.68 -5.11
CA VAL A 244 5.78 -0.21 -6.02
C VAL A 244 5.50 -0.71 -7.43
N VAL A 245 5.33 0.23 -8.34
CA VAL A 245 5.02 -0.03 -9.74
C VAL A 245 6.24 0.23 -10.61
N ASP A 246 6.60 -0.74 -11.43
CA ASP A 246 7.72 -0.68 -12.41
C ASP A 246 9.06 -0.27 -11.77
N ASP A 247 9.33 -0.69 -10.52
CA ASP A 247 10.54 -0.37 -9.76
C ASP A 247 10.86 1.14 -9.66
N ARG A 248 9.88 1.96 -9.97
CA ARG A 248 10.03 3.41 -10.02
C ARG A 248 9.01 4.17 -9.19
N TRP A 249 7.74 3.77 -9.27
CA TRP A 249 6.66 4.54 -8.67
C TRP A 249 6.24 3.92 -7.34
N LEU A 250 6.53 4.60 -6.26
CA LEU A 250 6.01 4.24 -4.95
C LEU A 250 4.65 4.92 -4.78
N LEU A 251 3.61 4.12 -4.63
CA LEU A 251 2.26 4.54 -4.32
C LEU A 251 2.01 4.33 -2.84
N VAL A 252 1.37 5.29 -2.19
CA VAL A 252 1.11 5.27 -0.75
C VAL A 252 -0.32 5.69 -0.47
N GLY A 253 -1.06 4.88 0.26
CA GLY A 253 -2.37 5.24 0.77
C GLY A 253 -2.25 6.15 1.98
N LEU A 254 -2.98 7.27 1.97
CA LEU A 254 -2.96 8.28 3.01
C LEU A 254 -4.34 8.43 3.64
N TRP A 255 -4.36 8.51 4.97
CA TRP A 255 -5.55 8.70 5.78
C TRP A 255 -5.36 9.87 6.77
N GLY A 256 -6.41 10.59 7.07
CA GLY A 256 -6.42 11.74 7.97
C GLY A 256 -6.86 13.00 7.25
N GLN A 257 -6.04 14.04 7.24
CA GLN A 257 -6.35 15.28 6.53
C GLN A 257 -6.38 15.08 5.01
N ARG A 258 -5.58 14.15 4.51
CA ARG A 258 -5.57 13.73 3.09
C ARG A 258 -6.03 12.30 2.98
N GLN A 259 -7.14 12.08 2.26
CA GLN A 259 -7.64 10.74 1.93
C GLN A 259 -7.37 10.50 0.44
N THR A 260 -6.11 10.27 0.10
CA THR A 260 -5.66 10.15 -1.28
C THR A 260 -4.48 9.22 -1.43
N ILE A 261 -4.02 9.05 -2.66
CA ILE A 261 -2.81 8.29 -2.99
C ILE A 261 -1.67 9.29 -3.21
N GLY A 262 -0.62 9.16 -2.42
CA GLY A 262 0.65 9.80 -2.68
C GLY A 262 1.46 8.99 -3.68
N VAL A 263 2.18 9.67 -4.56
CA VAL A 263 3.07 9.07 -5.58
C VAL A 263 4.45 9.66 -5.45
N VAL A 264 5.45 8.79 -5.31
CA VAL A 264 6.87 9.18 -5.26
C VAL A 264 7.60 8.55 -6.43
N ASP A 265 8.38 9.33 -7.17
CA ASP A 265 9.29 8.81 -8.20
C ASP A 265 10.62 8.43 -7.53
N LEU A 266 10.86 7.13 -7.38
CA LEU A 266 12.06 6.59 -6.73
C LEU A 266 13.37 6.86 -7.50
N LEU A 267 13.28 7.27 -8.76
CA LEU A 267 14.48 7.56 -9.59
C LEU A 267 14.89 9.03 -9.56
N SER A 268 14.01 9.92 -9.13
CA SER A 268 14.24 11.36 -9.26
C SER A 268 14.34 12.13 -7.94
N GLU A 269 14.26 11.44 -6.79
CA GLU A 269 14.17 12.06 -5.44
C GLU A 269 13.13 13.21 -5.39
N SER A 270 12.13 13.12 -6.26
CA SER A 270 11.16 14.18 -6.50
C SER A 270 10.18 14.31 -5.33
N ALA A 271 9.64 15.51 -5.19
CA ALA A 271 8.56 15.78 -4.27
C ALA A 271 7.37 14.82 -4.50
N VAL A 272 6.68 14.50 -3.40
CA VAL A 272 5.47 13.68 -3.46
C VAL A 272 4.40 14.38 -4.30
N THR A 273 3.87 13.66 -5.27
CA THR A 273 2.69 14.09 -6.04
C THR A 273 1.45 13.39 -5.47
N TYR A 274 0.34 14.09 -5.37
CA TYR A 274 -0.90 13.52 -4.86
C TYR A 274 -1.88 13.31 -6.01
N LEU A 275 -2.48 12.10 -6.09
CA LEU A 275 -3.58 11.87 -7.01
C LEU A 275 -4.83 12.57 -6.48
N PRO A 276 -5.75 13.01 -7.36
CA PRO A 276 -7.03 13.54 -6.91
C PRO A 276 -7.76 12.53 -6.03
N PRO A 277 -8.38 12.97 -4.92
CA PRO A 277 -9.24 12.10 -4.13
C PRO A 277 -10.42 11.61 -4.99
N ARG A 278 -10.98 10.46 -4.65
CA ARG A 278 -12.16 9.93 -5.32
C ARG A 278 -13.41 10.31 -4.55
N ASP A 279 -14.38 10.87 -5.27
CA ASP A 279 -15.68 11.26 -4.72
C ASP A 279 -16.74 10.14 -4.89
N ASP A 280 -16.42 9.13 -5.72
CA ASP A 280 -17.32 8.03 -6.09
C ASP A 280 -17.16 6.78 -5.23
N ILE A 281 -16.22 6.79 -4.28
CA ILE A 281 -15.99 5.70 -3.31
C ILE A 281 -15.64 6.28 -1.95
N ALA A 282 -16.21 5.72 -0.90
CA ALA A 282 -16.01 6.20 0.45
C ALA A 282 -14.71 5.68 1.08
N GLY A 283 -14.15 6.50 1.96
CA GLY A 283 -13.02 6.15 2.82
C GLY A 283 -11.65 6.30 2.17
N PRO A 284 -10.61 6.10 2.97
CA PRO A 284 -9.24 6.20 2.50
C PRO A 284 -8.85 5.02 1.60
N PRO A 285 -7.92 5.22 0.63
CA PRO A 285 -7.24 4.10 0.00
C PRO A 285 -6.46 3.34 1.08
N TYR A 286 -6.65 2.02 1.17
CA TYR A 286 -6.16 1.26 2.32
C TYR A 286 -5.13 0.20 1.94
N GLY A 287 -5.47 -0.74 1.07
CA GLY A 287 -4.57 -1.79 0.62
C GLY A 287 -4.36 -1.72 -0.90
N PHE A 288 -3.17 -2.05 -1.34
CA PHE A 288 -2.75 -1.98 -2.74
C PHE A 288 -2.26 -3.33 -3.22
N PHE A 289 -2.50 -3.61 -4.48
CA PHE A 289 -1.95 -4.78 -5.16
C PHE A 289 -1.75 -4.47 -6.64
N PHE A 290 -0.54 -4.64 -7.15
CA PHE A 290 -0.23 -4.51 -8.57
C PHE A 290 0.04 -5.86 -9.20
N ASP A 291 -0.80 -6.22 -10.18
CA ASP A 291 -0.57 -7.40 -11.01
C ASP A 291 0.27 -7.00 -12.23
N THR A 292 1.52 -7.42 -12.22
CA THR A 292 2.48 -7.12 -13.30
C THR A 292 2.09 -7.74 -14.63
N THR A 293 1.32 -8.83 -14.63
CA THR A 293 0.90 -9.56 -15.84
C THR A 293 -0.23 -8.83 -16.55
N SER A 294 -1.27 -8.46 -15.83
CA SER A 294 -2.42 -7.72 -16.41
C SER A 294 -2.21 -6.21 -16.43
N ARG A 295 -1.17 -5.72 -15.76
CA ARG A 295 -0.93 -4.30 -15.52
C ARG A 295 -2.08 -3.61 -14.78
N GLU A 296 -2.78 -4.37 -13.94
CA GLU A 296 -3.85 -3.85 -13.11
C GLU A 296 -3.34 -3.50 -11.70
N LEU A 297 -3.63 -2.29 -11.26
CA LEU A 297 -3.49 -1.86 -9.88
C LEU A 297 -4.86 -1.92 -9.22
N LEU A 298 -4.99 -2.72 -8.17
CA LEU A 298 -6.17 -2.78 -7.33
C LEU A 298 -5.93 -1.93 -6.08
N VAL A 299 -6.85 -1.04 -5.77
CA VAL A 299 -6.80 -0.20 -4.58
C VAL A 299 -8.08 -0.43 -3.78
N ALA A 300 -7.95 -0.97 -2.58
CA ALA A 300 -9.06 -1.13 -1.65
C ALA A 300 -9.34 0.19 -0.93
N TYR A 301 -10.62 0.55 -0.78
CA TYR A 301 -11.10 1.71 -0.05
C TYR A 301 -11.97 1.23 1.10
N LEU A 302 -11.56 1.55 2.32
CA LEU A 302 -12.13 0.95 3.52
C LEU A 302 -13.58 1.35 3.82
N GLY A 303 -14.05 2.44 3.21
CA GLY A 303 -15.36 3.01 3.55
C GLY A 303 -15.35 3.80 4.85
N ASP A 304 -16.52 4.24 5.29
CA ASP A 304 -16.69 4.90 6.59
C ASP A 304 -16.94 3.86 7.69
N ILE A 305 -15.86 3.42 8.33
CA ILE A 305 -15.94 2.44 9.43
C ILE A 305 -16.54 3.02 10.73
N ARG A 306 -16.60 4.34 10.87
CA ARG A 306 -17.13 5.00 12.08
C ARG A 306 -18.65 5.21 12.00
N GLY A 307 -19.11 5.69 10.84
CA GLY A 307 -20.52 6.02 10.61
C GLY A 307 -21.37 4.85 10.16
N ARG A 308 -20.79 3.77 9.66
CA ARG A 308 -21.47 2.63 9.00
C ARG A 308 -22.42 3.03 7.86
N SER A 309 -22.34 4.28 7.40
CA SER A 309 -23.28 4.83 6.44
C SER A 309 -22.85 4.67 4.98
N GLN A 310 -21.57 4.42 4.75
CA GLN A 310 -21.00 4.30 3.40
C GLN A 310 -20.13 3.06 3.33
N THR A 311 -20.52 2.14 2.46
CA THR A 311 -19.73 0.95 2.15
C THR A 311 -18.46 1.35 1.40
N GLY A 312 -17.38 0.66 1.67
CA GLY A 312 -16.16 0.76 0.88
C GLY A 312 -16.29 0.02 -0.45
N GLY A 313 -15.19 -0.32 -1.01
CA GLY A 313 -15.10 -1.03 -2.27
C GLY A 313 -13.65 -1.09 -2.75
N PHE A 314 -13.45 -1.39 -4.00
CA PHE A 314 -12.12 -1.26 -4.59
C PHE A 314 -12.16 -0.70 -6.01
N ALA A 315 -11.12 0.02 -6.38
CA ALA A 315 -10.92 0.51 -7.73
C ALA A 315 -9.88 -0.33 -8.45
N VAL A 316 -10.09 -0.53 -9.74
CA VAL A 316 -9.15 -1.16 -10.65
C VAL A 316 -8.64 -0.10 -11.61
N TYR A 317 -7.35 0.04 -11.69
CA TYR A 317 -6.68 0.94 -12.62
C TYR A 317 -5.80 0.14 -13.55
N HIS A 318 -5.75 0.54 -14.81
CA HIS A 318 -4.71 0.08 -15.71
C HIS A 318 -3.49 1.01 -15.63
N VAL A 319 -2.32 0.43 -15.50
CA VAL A 319 -1.03 1.14 -15.54
C VAL A 319 -0.46 0.97 -16.95
N PRO A 320 -0.40 2.03 -17.75
CA PRO A 320 0.12 1.94 -19.11
C PRO A 320 1.57 1.45 -19.15
N HIS A 321 1.94 0.73 -20.21
CA HIS A 321 3.34 0.53 -20.54
C HIS A 321 4.00 1.88 -20.85
N ARG A 322 5.25 1.99 -20.54
CA ARG A 322 6.07 3.17 -20.85
C ARG A 322 6.58 3.13 -22.29
#